data_cd0590e1944e38759f164730c844cd2d
#
_entry.id   cd0590e1944e38759f164730c844cd2d
#
_cell.length_a   1.000
_cell.length_b   1.000
_cell.length_c   1.000
_cell.angle_alpha   90.00
_cell.angle_beta   90.00
_cell.angle_gamma   90.00
#
_symmetry.space_group_name_H-M   'P 1'
#
loop_
_entity.id
_entity.type
_entity.pdbx_description
1 polymer ?
#
loop_
_entity_poly.entity_id
_entity_poly.type
_entity_poly.pdbx_seq_one_letter_code
_entity_poly.pdbx_strand_id
1 'polypeptide(L)'
;MTDQPPRHPPGGYPPPPPGGGYHPPPPQGGNPPPPPPSGYPTPPQQGGYPPPPAGAPGYRPPPAPGPALPKEAYTPWFTRVLGYVIDVLPAAVLIGIGSGIAFGTADNQCTSSGGESDYGVYCTSNMTAFGMIVYILAYALVFAYWIWNWGYRQGTTGQSIGKSVMKFKVISEKTGQPIGFGLSIVRQLAHIIDGAICYIGFLFPLWDAKRQTLADKIMSTICVPAEQVALNPQPLPPQPPPR
;
A
#
# COMPACT_ATOMS: atom_id res chain seq x y z
N MET A 1 -70.52 2.47 -4.31
CA MET A 1 -70.65 2.16 -2.89
C MET A 1 -69.43 1.37 -2.49
N THR A 2 -68.40 2.03 -1.98
CA THR A 2 -67.16 1.43 -1.49
C THR A 2 -66.91 1.97 -0.10
N ASP A 3 -67.20 1.13 0.91
CA ASP A 3 -66.95 1.42 2.30
C ASP A 3 -65.44 1.33 2.59
N GLN A 4 -64.81 2.45 2.98
CA GLN A 4 -63.53 2.48 3.63
C GLN A 4 -63.72 2.63 5.14
N PRO A 5 -63.01 1.85 5.99
CA PRO A 5 -63.05 2.03 7.43
C PRO A 5 -62.28 3.27 7.88
N PRO A 6 -62.65 3.87 9.02
CA PRO A 6 -62.10 5.15 9.49
C PRO A 6 -60.66 5.00 9.98
N ARG A 7 -59.77 5.99 9.65
CA ARG A 7 -58.42 6.13 10.11
C ARG A 7 -58.39 6.60 11.58
N HIS A 8 -57.66 5.89 12.44
CA HIS A 8 -57.38 6.33 13.79
C HIS A 8 -56.30 7.45 13.81
N PRO A 9 -56.42 8.46 14.68
CA PRO A 9 -55.40 9.49 14.85
C PRO A 9 -54.19 8.95 15.58
N PRO A 10 -52.97 9.50 15.36
CA PRO A 10 -51.76 9.06 16.06
C PRO A 10 -51.77 9.46 17.53
N GLY A 11 -51.75 8.47 18.41
CA GLY A 11 -51.59 8.66 19.85
C GLY A 11 -50.22 9.19 20.19
N GLY A 12 -50.14 10.40 20.78
CA GLY A 12 -48.94 10.98 21.35
C GLY A 12 -48.55 10.19 22.59
N TYR A 13 -47.25 9.85 22.71
CA TYR A 13 -46.67 9.32 23.93
C TYR A 13 -46.53 10.42 25.00
N PRO A 14 -46.84 10.14 26.27
CA PRO A 14 -46.59 11.09 27.33
C PRO A 14 -45.08 11.28 27.58
N PRO A 15 -44.63 12.47 28.01
CA PRO A 15 -43.23 12.74 28.33
C PRO A 15 -42.76 11.90 29.51
N PRO A 16 -41.48 11.48 29.57
CA PRO A 16 -40.93 10.75 30.70
C PRO A 16 -40.84 11.64 31.94
N PRO A 17 -40.95 11.05 33.15
CA PRO A 17 -40.85 11.80 34.39
C PRO A 17 -39.42 12.33 34.62
N PRO A 18 -39.28 13.46 35.38
CA PRO A 18 -37.97 14.07 35.66
C PRO A 18 -37.10 13.14 36.53
N GLY A 19 -35.83 13.05 36.13
CA GLY A 19 -34.84 12.11 36.65
C GLY A 19 -34.57 12.23 38.14
N GLY A 20 -34.75 11.10 38.82
CA GLY A 20 -34.14 10.85 40.15
C GLY A 20 -32.67 10.46 39.90
N GLY A 21 -31.75 11.19 40.59
CA GLY A 21 -30.31 10.93 40.48
C GLY A 21 -29.98 9.53 41.03
N TYR A 22 -29.37 8.72 40.16
CA TYR A 22 -28.72 7.48 40.58
C TYR A 22 -27.35 7.81 41.19
N HIS A 23 -27.24 7.63 42.51
CA HIS A 23 -25.95 7.50 43.17
C HIS A 23 -25.47 6.07 42.97
N PRO A 24 -24.27 5.85 42.37
CA PRO A 24 -23.69 4.51 42.33
C PRO A 24 -23.34 4.06 43.75
N PRO A 25 -23.55 2.78 44.13
CA PRO A 25 -23.14 2.25 45.41
C PRO A 25 -21.62 2.31 45.57
N PRO A 26 -21.09 2.47 46.81
CA PRO A 26 -19.67 2.49 47.08
C PRO A 26 -19.04 1.15 46.66
N PRO A 27 -17.78 1.16 46.17
CA PRO A 27 -17.09 -0.07 45.76
C PRO A 27 -16.93 -0.97 46.99
N GLN A 28 -17.53 -2.16 46.94
CA GLN A 28 -17.26 -3.24 47.90
C GLN A 28 -15.82 -3.70 47.69
N GLY A 29 -15.05 -3.71 48.81
CA GLY A 29 -13.70 -4.21 48.87
C GLY A 29 -13.62 -5.66 48.37
N GLY A 30 -13.19 -5.85 47.15
CA GLY A 30 -12.84 -7.14 46.58
C GLY A 30 -11.45 -7.55 47.08
N ASN A 31 -11.34 -8.78 47.55
CA ASN A 31 -10.05 -9.41 47.91
C ASN A 31 -9.09 -9.31 46.73
N PRO A 32 -7.79 -9.07 46.98
CA PRO A 32 -6.80 -9.10 45.92
C PRO A 32 -6.80 -10.46 45.21
N PRO A 33 -6.63 -10.50 43.89
CA PRO A 33 -6.54 -11.75 43.13
C PRO A 33 -5.37 -12.59 43.65
N PRO A 34 -5.49 -13.95 43.68
CA PRO A 34 -4.39 -14.81 44.08
C PRO A 34 -3.17 -14.62 43.16
N PRO A 35 -1.93 -14.73 43.70
CA PRO A 35 -0.73 -14.62 42.88
C PRO A 35 -0.71 -15.69 41.81
N PRO A 36 -0.21 -15.36 40.61
CA PRO A 36 -0.09 -16.36 39.53
C PRO A 36 0.86 -17.48 39.92
N PRO A 37 0.62 -18.73 39.48
CA PRO A 37 1.49 -19.85 39.76
C PRO A 37 2.91 -19.57 39.21
N SER A 38 3.89 -19.64 40.06
CA SER A 38 5.32 -19.57 39.74
C SER A 38 5.71 -20.79 38.92
N GLY A 39 5.97 -20.60 37.61
CA GLY A 39 6.42 -21.71 36.78
C GLY A 39 6.65 -21.47 35.29
N TYR A 40 6.48 -20.25 34.78
CA TYR A 40 6.85 -19.96 33.38
C TYR A 40 8.00 -18.96 33.34
N PRO A 41 9.09 -19.25 32.60
CA PRO A 41 10.13 -18.26 32.36
C PRO A 41 9.53 -17.10 31.57
N THR A 42 9.59 -15.89 32.15
CA THR A 42 9.27 -14.65 31.47
C THR A 42 10.16 -14.50 30.23
N PRO A 43 9.58 -14.19 29.05
CA PRO A 43 10.40 -13.84 27.88
C PRO A 43 11.33 -12.68 28.23
N PRO A 44 12.56 -12.61 27.66
CA PRO A 44 13.46 -11.51 27.88
C PRO A 44 12.76 -10.20 27.54
N GLN A 45 12.59 -9.31 28.49
CA GLN A 45 12.20 -7.93 28.22
C GLN A 45 13.27 -7.32 27.32
N GLN A 46 12.95 -7.06 26.08
CA GLN A 46 13.76 -6.19 25.22
C GLN A 46 13.95 -4.88 25.98
N GLY A 47 15.25 -4.55 26.23
CA GLY A 47 15.67 -3.37 26.97
C GLY A 47 15.06 -2.10 26.37
N GLY A 48 13.90 -1.71 26.87
CA GLY A 48 13.33 -0.39 26.67
C GLY A 48 14.07 0.59 27.55
N TYR A 49 14.50 1.72 26.99
CA TYR A 49 14.97 2.87 27.75
C TYR A 49 13.97 3.15 28.89
N PRO A 50 14.46 3.45 30.12
CA PRO A 50 13.58 3.84 31.21
C PRO A 50 12.73 5.04 30.75
N PRO A 51 11.44 5.07 31.06
CA PRO A 51 10.61 6.21 30.71
C PRO A 51 11.17 7.47 31.37
N PRO A 52 11.23 8.59 30.66
CA PRO A 52 11.65 9.85 31.26
C PRO A 52 10.72 10.20 32.44
N PRO A 53 11.25 10.87 33.50
CA PRO A 53 10.47 11.18 34.69
C PRO A 53 9.23 11.99 34.30
N ALA A 54 8.07 11.54 34.80
CA ALA A 54 6.79 12.22 34.62
C ALA A 54 6.88 13.60 35.26
N GLY A 55 6.93 14.66 34.45
CA GLY A 55 6.96 16.04 34.93
C GLY A 55 7.93 16.98 34.22
N ALA A 56 8.67 16.54 33.20
CA ALA A 56 9.49 17.47 32.41
C ALA A 56 8.57 18.44 31.64
N PRO A 57 8.71 19.77 31.81
CA PRO A 57 7.92 20.74 31.05
C PRO A 57 8.16 20.54 29.55
N GLY A 58 7.11 20.21 28.78
CA GLY A 58 7.17 20.02 27.33
C GLY A 58 7.20 18.58 26.84
N TYR A 59 7.31 17.56 27.69
CA TYR A 59 7.18 16.17 27.24
C TYR A 59 5.71 15.82 27.03
N ARG A 60 5.29 15.78 25.77
CA ARG A 60 4.02 15.19 25.36
C ARG A 60 4.32 13.76 24.93
N PRO A 61 3.85 12.73 25.65
CA PRO A 61 4.07 11.36 25.18
C PRO A 61 3.51 11.22 23.77
N PRO A 62 4.16 10.44 22.89
CA PRO A 62 3.62 10.17 21.58
C PRO A 62 2.19 9.63 21.72
N PRO A 63 1.25 10.04 20.87
CA PRO A 63 -0.11 9.54 20.93
C PRO A 63 -0.09 8.02 20.89
N ALA A 64 -0.84 7.40 21.78
CA ALA A 64 -1.00 5.95 21.79
C ALA A 64 -1.38 5.48 20.37
N PRO A 65 -0.82 4.36 19.90
CA PRO A 65 -1.23 3.79 18.62
C PRO A 65 -2.76 3.66 18.63
N GLY A 66 -3.41 4.31 17.68
CA GLY A 66 -4.87 4.16 17.52
C GLY A 66 -5.25 2.69 17.37
N PRO A 67 -6.49 2.30 17.67
CA PRO A 67 -6.95 0.93 17.51
C PRO A 67 -6.62 0.45 16.10
N ALA A 68 -6.03 -0.76 15.99
CA ALA A 68 -5.70 -1.35 14.70
C ALA A 68 -6.97 -1.44 13.84
N LEU A 69 -6.91 -0.93 12.62
CA LEU A 69 -8.03 -1.00 11.69
C LEU A 69 -8.34 -2.48 11.37
N PRO A 70 -9.61 -2.84 11.16
CA PRO A 70 -9.96 -4.18 10.73
C PRO A 70 -9.32 -4.48 9.36
N LYS A 71 -9.07 -5.77 9.07
CA LYS A 71 -8.38 -6.21 7.82
C LYS A 71 -9.10 -5.70 6.56
N GLU A 72 -10.39 -5.53 6.62
CA GLU A 72 -11.26 -5.07 5.52
C GLU A 72 -11.02 -3.59 5.17
N ALA A 73 -10.45 -2.81 6.08
CA ALA A 73 -10.08 -1.42 5.84
C ALA A 73 -8.86 -1.29 4.90
N TYR A 74 -8.12 -2.37 4.69
CA TYR A 74 -6.96 -2.36 3.80
C TYR A 74 -7.31 -2.90 2.41
N THR A 75 -6.70 -2.33 1.37
CA THR A 75 -6.94 -2.71 -0.02
C THR A 75 -6.67 -4.19 -0.26
N PRO A 76 -7.61 -4.96 -0.85
CA PRO A 76 -7.44 -6.36 -1.18
C PRO A 76 -6.27 -6.60 -2.13
N TRP A 77 -5.64 -7.77 -2.03
CA TRP A 77 -4.52 -8.16 -2.89
C TRP A 77 -4.85 -8.08 -4.38
N PHE A 78 -6.00 -8.61 -4.79
CA PHE A 78 -6.41 -8.63 -6.20
C PHE A 78 -6.53 -7.21 -6.79
N THR A 79 -7.09 -6.26 -6.03
CA THR A 79 -7.18 -4.86 -6.43
C THR A 79 -5.80 -4.23 -6.68
N ARG A 80 -4.79 -4.62 -5.89
CA ARG A 80 -3.41 -4.15 -6.08
C ARG A 80 -2.78 -4.73 -7.33
N VAL A 81 -3.03 -6.03 -7.61
CA VAL A 81 -2.57 -6.69 -8.84
C VAL A 81 -3.15 -6.01 -10.06
N LEU A 82 -4.46 -5.75 -10.08
CA LEU A 82 -5.10 -5.03 -11.19
C LEU A 82 -4.53 -3.62 -11.37
N GLY A 83 -4.30 -2.89 -10.28
CA GLY A 83 -3.64 -1.58 -10.34
C GLY A 83 -2.24 -1.66 -10.94
N TYR A 84 -1.46 -2.68 -10.57
CA TYR A 84 -0.13 -2.92 -11.17
C TYR A 84 -0.21 -3.25 -12.67
N VAL A 85 -1.13 -4.12 -13.08
CA VAL A 85 -1.34 -4.48 -14.50
C VAL A 85 -1.64 -3.22 -15.32
N ILE A 86 -2.54 -2.35 -14.85
CA ILE A 86 -2.86 -1.09 -15.52
C ILE A 86 -1.63 -0.18 -15.62
N ASP A 87 -0.80 -0.12 -14.59
CA ASP A 87 0.43 0.68 -14.59
C ASP A 87 1.47 0.17 -15.60
N VAL A 88 1.53 -1.14 -15.84
CA VAL A 88 2.53 -1.75 -16.74
C VAL A 88 2.07 -1.70 -18.20
N LEU A 89 0.78 -1.67 -18.50
CA LEU A 89 0.27 -1.71 -19.88
C LEU A 89 0.87 -0.64 -20.80
N PRO A 90 0.96 0.66 -20.46
CA PRO A 90 1.57 1.66 -21.32
C PRO A 90 3.06 1.35 -21.65
N ALA A 91 3.79 0.87 -20.63
CA ALA A 91 5.18 0.48 -20.79
C ALA A 91 5.32 -0.75 -21.72
N ALA A 92 4.46 -1.76 -21.54
CA ALA A 92 4.45 -2.95 -22.38
C ALA A 92 4.15 -2.62 -23.85
N VAL A 93 3.22 -1.71 -24.12
CA VAL A 93 2.92 -1.23 -25.47
C VAL A 93 4.13 -0.51 -26.09
N LEU A 94 4.76 0.41 -25.34
CA LEU A 94 5.95 1.13 -25.84
C LEU A 94 7.12 0.19 -26.14
N ILE A 95 7.40 -0.77 -25.25
CA ILE A 95 8.44 -1.78 -25.46
C ILE A 95 8.07 -2.67 -26.64
N GLY A 96 6.81 -3.10 -26.76
CA GLY A 96 6.34 -3.95 -27.85
C GLY A 96 6.51 -3.28 -29.21
N ILE A 97 6.12 -2.01 -29.34
CA ILE A 97 6.30 -1.22 -30.57
C ILE A 97 7.78 -1.01 -30.85
N GLY A 98 8.58 -0.54 -29.87
CA GLY A 98 10.00 -0.29 -30.04
C GLY A 98 10.79 -1.55 -30.45
N SER A 99 10.52 -2.67 -29.79
CA SER A 99 11.12 -3.96 -30.11
C SER A 99 10.65 -4.48 -31.48
N GLY A 100 9.36 -4.35 -31.78
CA GLY A 100 8.80 -4.75 -33.07
C GLY A 100 9.47 -4.03 -34.25
N ILE A 101 9.69 -2.71 -34.13
CA ILE A 101 10.41 -1.92 -35.13
C ILE A 101 11.88 -2.36 -35.19
N ALA A 102 12.55 -2.48 -34.03
CA ALA A 102 13.96 -2.82 -33.96
C ALA A 102 14.28 -4.18 -34.60
N PHE A 103 13.50 -5.19 -34.32
CA PHE A 103 13.66 -6.54 -34.86
C PHE A 103 13.09 -6.65 -36.29
N GLY A 104 12.02 -5.94 -36.61
CA GLY A 104 11.44 -5.91 -37.97
C GLY A 104 12.32 -5.23 -39.02
N THR A 105 13.23 -4.34 -38.57
CA THR A 105 14.20 -3.67 -39.45
C THR A 105 15.61 -4.27 -39.35
N ALA A 106 15.76 -5.42 -38.67
CA ALA A 106 17.06 -6.08 -38.51
C ALA A 106 17.56 -6.68 -39.86
N ASP A 107 18.85 -6.57 -40.06
CA ASP A 107 19.52 -7.21 -41.21
C ASP A 107 19.75 -8.69 -40.90
N ASN A 108 19.07 -9.55 -41.63
CA ASN A 108 19.18 -11.00 -41.50
C ASN A 108 20.09 -11.55 -42.60
N GLN A 109 21.25 -12.09 -42.23
CA GLN A 109 22.19 -12.72 -43.17
C GLN A 109 22.25 -14.22 -42.84
N CYS A 110 21.88 -15.02 -43.84
CA CYS A 110 21.98 -16.47 -43.75
C CYS A 110 23.12 -16.94 -44.66
N THR A 111 24.12 -17.63 -44.10
CA THR A 111 25.24 -18.21 -44.83
C THR A 111 25.13 -19.72 -44.75
N SER A 112 25.20 -20.41 -45.89
CA SER A 112 25.32 -21.85 -45.93
C SER A 112 26.79 -22.26 -45.90
N SER A 113 27.20 -23.01 -44.89
CA SER A 113 28.51 -23.67 -44.90
C SER A 113 28.36 -24.99 -45.67
N GLY A 114 28.90 -25.03 -46.90
CA GLY A 114 28.88 -26.22 -47.74
C GLY A 114 30.24 -26.93 -47.68
N GLY A 115 30.37 -27.97 -46.86
CA GLY A 115 31.36 -29.02 -47.00
C GLY A 115 30.65 -30.32 -47.39
N GLU A 116 31.32 -31.22 -48.09
CA GLU A 116 30.75 -32.43 -48.71
C GLU A 116 30.06 -33.40 -47.71
N SER A 117 30.08 -33.09 -46.39
CA SER A 117 29.50 -33.91 -45.32
C SER A 117 28.73 -33.13 -44.24
N ASP A 118 28.61 -31.78 -44.32
CA ASP A 118 27.88 -31.02 -43.29
C ASP A 118 27.22 -29.77 -43.92
N TYR A 119 25.92 -29.85 -44.19
CA TYR A 119 25.10 -28.73 -44.66
C TYR A 119 24.48 -28.02 -43.44
N GLY A 120 25.15 -26.97 -42.94
CA GLY A 120 24.62 -26.09 -41.94
C GLY A 120 24.20 -24.76 -42.55
N VAL A 121 22.98 -24.25 -42.22
CA VAL A 121 22.58 -22.86 -42.50
C VAL A 121 22.69 -22.09 -41.19
N TYR A 122 23.57 -21.09 -41.13
CA TYR A 122 23.74 -20.19 -40.00
C TYR A 122 23.14 -18.84 -40.38
N CYS A 123 22.10 -18.42 -39.62
CA CYS A 123 21.51 -17.11 -39.82
C CYS A 123 21.94 -16.20 -38.65
N THR A 124 22.50 -15.04 -38.95
CA THR A 124 22.80 -13.96 -38.01
C THR A 124 21.80 -12.84 -38.22
N SER A 125 21.26 -12.30 -37.15
CA SER A 125 20.35 -11.16 -37.15
C SER A 125 21.05 -10.00 -36.44
N ASN A 126 21.31 -8.91 -37.15
CA ASN A 126 21.95 -7.72 -36.61
C ASN A 126 20.95 -6.56 -36.59
N MET A 127 20.80 -5.89 -35.47
CA MET A 127 20.00 -4.66 -35.41
C MET A 127 20.64 -3.58 -36.28
N THR A 128 19.83 -2.92 -37.12
CA THR A 128 20.26 -1.72 -37.82
C THR A 128 20.48 -0.56 -36.83
N ALA A 129 21.28 0.43 -37.20
CA ALA A 129 21.47 1.64 -36.40
C ALA A 129 20.13 2.33 -36.09
N PHE A 130 19.20 2.37 -37.04
CA PHE A 130 17.85 2.89 -36.83
C PHE A 130 17.08 2.06 -35.81
N GLY A 131 17.06 0.74 -35.92
CA GLY A 131 16.41 -0.16 -34.98
C GLY A 131 16.96 -0.02 -33.56
N MET A 132 18.28 0.10 -33.42
CA MET A 132 18.94 0.33 -32.13
C MET A 132 18.52 1.66 -31.48
N ILE A 133 18.47 2.74 -32.26
CA ILE A 133 18.03 4.07 -31.76
C ILE A 133 16.59 3.98 -31.27
N VAL A 134 15.67 3.40 -32.04
CA VAL A 134 14.26 3.25 -31.67
C VAL A 134 14.12 2.41 -30.40
N TYR A 135 14.87 1.31 -30.30
CA TYR A 135 14.88 0.45 -29.10
C TYR A 135 15.32 1.22 -27.87
N ILE A 136 16.44 1.92 -27.91
CA ILE A 136 16.96 2.72 -26.81
C ILE A 136 15.96 3.81 -26.41
N LEU A 137 15.38 4.52 -27.38
CA LEU A 137 14.37 5.56 -27.10
C LEU A 137 13.12 4.98 -26.41
N ALA A 138 12.64 3.81 -26.84
CA ALA A 138 11.51 3.16 -26.22
C ALA A 138 11.78 2.85 -24.73
N TYR A 139 12.94 2.29 -24.41
CA TYR A 139 13.33 2.01 -23.04
C TYR A 139 13.56 3.28 -22.21
N ALA A 140 14.14 4.33 -22.81
CA ALA A 140 14.29 5.62 -22.13
C ALA A 140 12.93 6.26 -21.77
N LEU A 141 11.96 6.18 -22.68
CA LEU A 141 10.59 6.65 -22.44
C LEU A 141 9.89 5.83 -21.34
N VAL A 142 10.05 4.51 -21.34
CA VAL A 142 9.51 3.64 -20.28
C VAL A 142 10.13 3.96 -18.94
N PHE A 143 11.45 4.17 -18.89
CA PHE A 143 12.15 4.55 -17.67
C PHE A 143 11.64 5.90 -17.14
N ALA A 144 11.50 6.90 -18.00
CA ALA A 144 10.94 8.21 -17.63
C ALA A 144 9.50 8.09 -17.13
N TYR A 145 8.67 7.26 -17.79
CA TYR A 145 7.31 6.97 -17.35
C TYR A 145 7.28 6.34 -15.94
N TRP A 146 8.15 5.37 -15.66
CA TRP A 146 8.19 4.73 -14.32
C TRP A 146 8.61 5.69 -13.23
N ILE A 147 9.64 6.52 -13.47
CA ILE A 147 10.06 7.55 -12.51
C ILE A 147 8.91 8.54 -12.24
N TRP A 148 8.22 8.97 -13.29
CA TRP A 148 7.09 9.85 -13.14
C TRP A 148 5.89 9.19 -12.44
N ASN A 149 5.47 8.00 -12.88
CA ASN A 149 4.26 7.34 -12.39
C ASN A 149 4.43 6.78 -10.97
N TRP A 150 5.51 6.04 -10.72
CA TRP A 150 5.76 5.40 -9.43
C TRP A 150 6.62 6.24 -8.47
N GLY A 151 7.43 7.15 -8.97
CA GLY A 151 8.21 8.09 -8.15
C GLY A 151 7.40 9.32 -7.81
N TYR A 152 7.21 10.19 -8.79
CA TYR A 152 6.63 11.51 -8.57
C TYR A 152 5.13 11.44 -8.24
N ARG A 153 4.32 10.88 -9.14
CA ARG A 153 2.87 10.86 -8.99
C ARG A 153 2.45 10.08 -7.73
N GLN A 154 2.92 8.85 -7.58
CA GLN A 154 2.63 8.05 -6.39
C GLN A 154 3.19 8.68 -5.11
N GLY A 155 4.40 9.23 -5.15
CA GLY A 155 5.03 9.88 -3.99
C GLY A 155 4.26 11.10 -3.49
N THR A 156 3.69 11.90 -4.39
CA THR A 156 2.97 13.14 -4.05
C THR A 156 1.49 12.92 -3.75
N THR A 157 0.82 12.02 -4.47
CA THR A 157 -0.63 11.80 -4.34
C THR A 157 -1.00 10.50 -3.61
N GLY A 158 -0.03 9.63 -3.36
CA GLY A 158 -0.25 8.26 -2.91
C GLY A 158 -0.72 7.30 -4.01
N GLN A 159 -0.87 7.76 -5.25
CA GLN A 159 -1.47 6.99 -6.34
C GLN A 159 -0.66 7.05 -7.63
N SER A 160 -0.35 5.88 -8.21
CA SER A 160 0.00 5.74 -9.62
C SER A 160 -1.27 5.83 -10.50
N ILE A 161 -1.13 5.76 -11.81
CA ILE A 161 -2.28 5.72 -12.73
C ILE A 161 -3.19 4.54 -12.38
N GLY A 162 -2.64 3.32 -12.33
CA GLY A 162 -3.40 2.12 -12.03
C GLY A 162 -4.06 2.14 -10.65
N LYS A 163 -3.36 2.69 -9.63
CA LYS A 163 -3.94 2.86 -8.29
C LYS A 163 -5.09 3.87 -8.28
N SER A 164 -5.02 4.92 -9.10
CA SER A 164 -6.13 5.88 -9.23
C SER A 164 -7.36 5.24 -9.87
N VAL A 165 -7.17 4.44 -10.93
CA VAL A 165 -8.25 3.70 -11.59
C VAL A 165 -8.88 2.70 -10.61
N MET A 166 -8.06 2.00 -9.83
CA MET A 166 -8.51 1.03 -8.83
C MET A 166 -8.90 1.66 -7.49
N LYS A 167 -8.90 3.01 -7.39
CA LYS A 167 -9.38 3.80 -6.25
C LYS A 167 -8.72 3.45 -4.92
N PHE A 168 -7.41 3.25 -4.89
CA PHE A 168 -6.68 3.06 -3.64
C PHE A 168 -5.39 3.89 -3.59
N LYS A 169 -4.85 4.09 -2.39
CA LYS A 169 -3.64 4.90 -2.12
C LYS A 169 -2.62 4.11 -1.32
N VAL A 170 -1.35 4.43 -1.56
CA VAL A 170 -0.20 4.04 -0.72
C VAL A 170 0.11 5.23 0.19
N ILE A 171 0.08 5.00 1.49
CA ILE A 171 0.37 6.03 2.50
C ILE A 171 1.33 5.49 3.55
N SER A 172 2.01 6.38 4.24
CA SER A 172 2.80 6.03 5.41
C SER A 172 1.88 5.58 6.54
N GLU A 173 2.17 4.44 7.14
CA GLU A 173 1.45 3.93 8.32
C GLU A 173 1.57 4.87 9.53
N LYS A 174 2.70 5.62 9.61
CA LYS A 174 2.97 6.52 10.74
C LYS A 174 2.27 7.85 10.62
N THR A 175 2.14 8.40 9.40
CA THR A 175 1.63 9.76 9.20
C THR A 175 0.26 9.81 8.51
N GLY A 176 -0.19 8.71 7.89
CA GLY A 176 -1.40 8.69 7.07
C GLY A 176 -1.28 9.49 5.77
N GLN A 177 -0.08 10.00 5.43
CA GLN A 177 0.16 10.86 4.27
C GLN A 177 0.92 10.11 3.16
N PRO A 178 0.89 10.60 1.91
CA PRO A 178 1.76 10.11 0.85
C PRO A 178 3.22 10.19 1.28
N ILE A 179 4.02 9.20 0.84
CA ILE A 179 5.39 8.99 1.34
C ILE A 179 6.45 9.93 0.75
N GLY A 180 6.09 10.72 -0.25
CA GLY A 180 7.00 11.59 -0.98
C GLY A 180 7.76 10.87 -2.10
N PHE A 181 8.38 11.65 -3.01
CA PHE A 181 9.07 11.13 -4.19
C PHE A 181 10.18 10.13 -3.85
N GLY A 182 11.12 10.52 -2.98
CA GLY A 182 12.30 9.70 -2.66
C GLY A 182 11.91 8.35 -2.06
N LEU A 183 11.05 8.34 -1.04
CA LEU A 183 10.61 7.09 -0.40
C LEU A 183 9.73 6.25 -1.35
N SER A 184 9.02 6.86 -2.31
CA SER A 184 8.29 6.12 -3.32
C SER A 184 9.23 5.33 -4.25
N ILE A 185 10.37 5.91 -4.64
CA ILE A 185 11.42 5.22 -5.40
C ILE A 185 12.05 4.10 -4.56
N VAL A 186 12.45 4.40 -3.30
CA VAL A 186 13.03 3.39 -2.39
C VAL A 186 12.05 2.22 -2.19
N ARG A 187 10.77 2.48 -2.12
CA ARG A 187 9.74 1.43 -2.02
C ARG A 187 9.73 0.53 -3.26
N GLN A 188 9.91 1.07 -4.48
CA GLN A 188 10.02 0.24 -5.69
C GLN A 188 11.28 -0.64 -5.62
N LEU A 189 12.39 -0.13 -5.12
CA LEU A 189 13.60 -0.93 -4.90
C LEU A 189 13.38 -2.01 -3.83
N ALA A 190 12.63 -1.70 -2.75
CA ALA A 190 12.30 -2.68 -1.72
C ALA A 190 11.47 -3.86 -2.26
N HIS A 191 10.67 -3.64 -3.32
CA HIS A 191 9.94 -4.73 -4.01
C HIS A 191 10.86 -5.74 -4.69
N ILE A 192 12.15 -5.43 -4.89
CA ILE A 192 13.14 -6.43 -5.34
C ILE A 192 13.22 -7.58 -4.34
N ILE A 193 13.09 -7.29 -3.04
CA ILE A 193 13.07 -8.31 -1.99
C ILE A 193 11.85 -9.22 -2.14
N ASP A 194 10.67 -8.65 -2.44
CA ASP A 194 9.45 -9.43 -2.68
C ASP A 194 9.61 -10.41 -3.86
N GLY A 195 10.35 -9.98 -4.91
CA GLY A 195 10.67 -10.81 -6.07
C GLY A 195 11.77 -11.85 -5.79
N ALA A 196 12.82 -11.48 -5.05
CA ALA A 196 13.98 -12.33 -4.77
C ALA A 196 13.62 -13.61 -4.01
N ILE A 197 12.57 -13.59 -3.18
CA ILE A 197 12.04 -14.76 -2.46
C ILE A 197 10.90 -15.43 -3.26
N CYS A 198 11.15 -15.72 -4.52
CA CYS A 198 10.21 -16.43 -5.40
C CYS A 198 8.82 -15.77 -5.46
N TYR A 199 8.76 -14.45 -5.41
CA TYR A 199 7.51 -13.66 -5.41
C TYR A 199 6.58 -13.88 -4.20
N ILE A 200 7.00 -14.66 -3.18
CA ILE A 200 6.20 -14.91 -1.98
C ILE A 200 5.89 -13.58 -1.25
N GLY A 201 6.81 -12.62 -1.28
CA GLY A 201 6.60 -11.29 -0.69
C GLY A 201 5.38 -10.57 -1.25
N PHE A 202 5.10 -10.71 -2.56
CA PHE A 202 3.90 -10.14 -3.19
C PHE A 202 2.61 -10.89 -2.81
N LEU A 203 2.69 -12.14 -2.36
CA LEU A 203 1.53 -12.91 -1.90
C LEU A 203 1.22 -12.64 -0.42
N PHE A 204 2.16 -12.05 0.33
CA PHE A 204 2.04 -11.79 1.75
C PHE A 204 0.72 -11.09 2.16
N PRO A 205 0.17 -10.12 1.37
CA PRO A 205 -1.11 -9.48 1.67
C PRO A 205 -2.32 -10.42 1.79
N LEU A 206 -2.25 -11.64 1.31
CA LEU A 206 -3.34 -12.62 1.40
C LEU A 206 -3.61 -13.05 2.84
N TRP A 207 -2.55 -13.18 3.66
CA TRP A 207 -2.64 -13.64 5.06
C TRP A 207 -2.24 -12.57 6.08
N ASP A 208 -1.57 -11.49 5.68
CA ASP A 208 -1.19 -10.41 6.58
C ASP A 208 -2.40 -9.61 7.10
N ALA A 209 -2.37 -9.23 8.37
CA ALA A 209 -3.46 -8.49 9.01
C ALA A 209 -3.69 -7.09 8.39
N LYS A 210 -2.62 -6.43 7.96
CA LYS A 210 -2.66 -5.11 7.29
C LYS A 210 -2.56 -5.21 5.78
N ARG A 211 -2.60 -6.43 5.23
CA ARG A 211 -2.42 -6.72 3.81
C ARG A 211 -1.16 -6.07 3.22
N GLN A 212 -0.05 -6.11 3.97
CA GLN A 212 1.23 -5.54 3.55
C GLN A 212 2.08 -6.58 2.82
N THR A 213 2.80 -6.16 1.75
CA THR A 213 3.93 -6.93 1.21
C THR A 213 5.12 -6.83 2.15
N LEU A 214 6.21 -7.55 1.89
CA LEU A 214 7.42 -7.37 2.68
C LEU A 214 8.02 -5.98 2.48
N ALA A 215 8.02 -5.47 1.25
CA ALA A 215 8.41 -4.09 0.96
C ALA A 215 7.56 -3.09 1.74
N ASP A 216 6.24 -3.29 1.81
CA ASP A 216 5.36 -2.43 2.60
C ASP A 216 5.73 -2.43 4.09
N LYS A 217 6.07 -3.60 4.65
CA LYS A 217 6.51 -3.71 6.06
C LYS A 217 7.83 -3.00 6.31
N ILE A 218 8.83 -3.19 5.44
CA ILE A 218 10.13 -2.53 5.53
C ILE A 218 9.97 -1.00 5.48
N MET A 219 9.10 -0.51 4.60
CA MET A 219 8.88 0.91 4.39
C MET A 219 7.84 1.52 5.33
N SER A 220 7.20 0.73 6.21
CA SER A 220 6.07 1.15 7.05
C SER A 220 4.98 1.85 6.23
N THR A 221 4.57 1.23 5.12
CA THR A 221 3.51 1.72 4.23
C THR A 221 2.30 0.79 4.27
N ILE A 222 1.13 1.35 4.01
CA ILE A 222 -0.14 0.62 3.88
C ILE A 222 -0.86 1.06 2.61
N CYS A 223 -1.67 0.14 2.06
CA CYS A 223 -2.59 0.47 0.98
C CYS A 223 -4.01 0.50 1.50
N VAL A 224 -4.68 1.63 1.30
CA VAL A 224 -6.06 1.86 1.76
C VAL A 224 -6.93 2.38 0.61
N PRO A 225 -8.26 2.14 0.64
CA PRO A 225 -9.18 2.76 -0.30
C PRO A 225 -9.05 4.28 -0.28
N ALA A 226 -9.09 4.91 -1.45
CA ALA A 226 -8.88 6.36 -1.59
C ALA A 226 -9.91 7.19 -0.81
N GLU A 227 -11.14 6.69 -0.68
CA GLU A 227 -12.24 7.32 0.05
C GLU A 227 -12.01 7.36 1.56
N GLN A 228 -11.40 6.33 2.15
CA GLN A 228 -11.13 6.28 3.60
C GLN A 228 -10.15 7.37 4.05
N VAL A 229 -9.18 7.73 3.19
CA VAL A 229 -8.23 8.82 3.49
C VAL A 229 -8.92 10.19 3.46
N ALA A 230 -9.96 10.35 2.65
CA ALA A 230 -10.74 11.58 2.58
C ALA A 230 -11.66 11.76 3.79
N LEU A 231 -12.12 10.66 4.40
CA LEU A 231 -13.05 10.68 5.54
C LEU A 231 -12.35 10.87 6.89
N ASN A 232 -11.06 10.63 6.97
CA ASN A 232 -10.29 10.78 8.20
C ASN A 232 -8.95 11.49 7.94
N PRO A 233 -8.97 12.79 7.56
CA PRO A 233 -7.76 13.58 7.46
C PRO A 233 -7.16 13.73 8.86
N GLN A 234 -6.09 12.99 9.15
CA GLN A 234 -5.37 13.22 10.40
C GLN A 234 -4.84 14.67 10.40
N PRO A 235 -5.11 15.45 11.44
CA PRO A 235 -4.55 16.79 11.56
C PRO A 235 -3.02 16.68 11.51
N LEU A 236 -2.40 17.49 10.65
CA LEU A 236 -0.94 17.67 10.66
C LEU A 236 -0.50 18.02 12.09
N PRO A 237 0.54 17.37 12.64
CA PRO A 237 1.11 17.81 13.91
C PRO A 237 1.49 19.30 13.76
N PRO A 238 1.29 20.12 14.81
CA PRO A 238 1.66 21.53 14.78
C PRO A 238 3.11 21.69 14.34
N GLN A 239 3.34 22.46 13.29
CA GLN A 239 4.71 22.77 12.87
C GLN A 239 5.39 23.55 14.00
N PRO A 240 6.66 23.24 14.34
CA PRO A 240 7.40 24.06 15.28
C PRO A 240 7.50 25.48 14.76
N PRO A 241 7.42 26.50 15.63
CA PRO A 241 7.56 27.89 15.20
C PRO A 241 8.88 28.08 14.45
N PRO A 242 8.93 28.95 13.42
CA PRO A 242 10.14 29.27 12.70
C PRO A 242 11.17 29.83 13.69
N ARG A 243 12.39 29.30 13.63
CA ARG A 243 13.54 29.79 14.42
C ARG A 243 14.11 31.05 13.78
#